data_2b91cf5c21eb595d1681765ecbdf7d4a
#
_entry.id   2b91cf5c21eb595d1681765ecbdf7d4a
#
_cell.length_a   1.000
_cell.length_b   1.000
_cell.length_c   1.000
_cell.angle_alpha   90.00
_cell.angle_beta   90.00
_cell.angle_gamma   90.00
#
_symmetry.space_group_name_H-M   'P 1'
#
loop_
_entity.id
_entity.type
_entity.pdbx_description
1 polymer ?
#
loop_
_entity_poly.entity_id
_entity_poly.type
_entity_poly.pdbx_seq_one_letter_code
_entity_poly.pdbx_strand_id
1 'polypeptide(L)'
;MPATVEAKTVHEFKASAERVFDAWLDPAKVRSWAAQPVPGMPAFDIRKVEIDARVGGKFTFSDMREDGEAVHWGYYLEIDRPHRLVFSWFTSEEEEEENNSTVTLTIEPIENGCRATIVHRMDERWADYIGPTANAWSFMLQQIEQDFETGAGGA
;
A
#
# COMPACT_ATOMS: atom_id res chain seq x y z
N MET A 1 -17.75 4.38 -20.56
CA MET A 1 -16.97 3.66 -19.53
C MET A 1 -15.50 4.00 -19.69
N PRO A 2 -14.87 4.58 -18.67
CA PRO A 2 -13.44 4.79 -18.76
C PRO A 2 -12.74 3.43 -18.80
N ALA A 3 -11.78 3.31 -19.69
CA ALA A 3 -10.95 2.11 -19.73
C ALA A 3 -9.88 2.22 -18.64
N THR A 4 -9.52 1.09 -18.04
CA THR A 4 -8.52 1.04 -16.99
C THR A 4 -7.45 0.02 -17.32
N VAL A 5 -6.29 0.19 -16.67
CA VAL A 5 -5.18 -0.75 -16.73
C VAL A 5 -4.85 -1.17 -15.29
N GLU A 6 -4.13 -2.27 -15.14
CA GLU A 6 -3.80 -2.80 -13.83
C GLU A 6 -2.30 -3.01 -13.67
N ALA A 7 -1.78 -2.58 -12.51
CA ALA A 7 -0.44 -2.92 -12.06
C ALA A 7 -0.58 -3.97 -10.95
N LYS A 8 0.15 -5.07 -11.07
CA LYS A 8 0.02 -6.19 -10.14
C LYS A 8 1.37 -6.60 -9.58
N THR A 9 1.41 -6.88 -8.28
CA THR A 9 2.59 -7.47 -7.66
C THR A 9 2.17 -8.52 -6.64
N VAL A 10 3.04 -9.50 -6.41
CA VAL A 10 2.80 -10.60 -5.47
C VAL A 10 4.04 -10.75 -4.59
N HIS A 11 3.81 -10.96 -3.29
CA HIS A 11 4.91 -11.18 -2.35
C HIS A 11 4.50 -12.24 -1.32
N GLU A 12 5.39 -13.18 -1.06
CA GLU A 12 5.15 -14.21 -0.04
C GLU A 12 5.88 -13.83 1.24
N PHE A 13 5.14 -13.85 2.34
CA PHE A 13 5.65 -13.51 3.67
C PHE A 13 5.77 -14.77 4.51
N LYS A 14 6.76 -14.79 5.41
CA LYS A 14 6.86 -15.81 6.45
C LYS A 14 5.99 -15.51 7.66
N ALA A 15 5.34 -14.33 7.66
CA ALA A 15 4.44 -13.89 8.72
C ALA A 15 3.01 -14.34 8.42
N SER A 16 2.15 -14.29 9.46
CA SER A 16 0.73 -14.64 9.31
C SER A 16 -0.01 -13.59 8.46
N ALA A 17 -1.15 -14.02 7.90
CA ALA A 17 -2.02 -13.11 7.15
C ALA A 17 -2.49 -11.94 8.02
N GLU A 18 -2.83 -12.19 9.27
CA GLU A 18 -3.26 -11.16 10.23
C GLU A 18 -2.18 -10.10 10.43
N ARG A 19 -0.96 -10.54 10.60
CA ARG A 19 0.16 -9.63 10.84
C ARG A 19 0.43 -8.74 9.63
N VAL A 20 0.39 -9.32 8.43
CA VAL A 20 0.57 -8.56 7.19
C VAL A 20 -0.58 -7.58 6.99
N PHE A 21 -1.81 -8.02 7.19
CA PHE A 21 -3.00 -7.18 7.06
C PHE A 21 -2.92 -5.97 7.99
N ASP A 22 -2.63 -6.21 9.27
CA ASP A 22 -2.59 -5.16 10.28
C ASP A 22 -1.48 -4.14 10.02
N ALA A 23 -0.44 -4.50 9.30
CA ALA A 23 0.65 -3.58 8.94
C ALA A 23 0.15 -2.42 8.07
N TRP A 24 -0.97 -2.57 7.40
CA TRP A 24 -1.54 -1.54 6.52
C TRP A 24 -2.51 -0.60 7.24
N LEU A 25 -3.06 -1.01 8.39
CA LEU A 25 -4.12 -0.26 9.05
C LEU A 25 -3.73 0.40 10.36
N ASP A 26 -2.54 0.12 10.87
CA ASP A 26 -2.04 0.71 12.12
C ASP A 26 -1.03 1.80 11.78
N PRO A 27 -1.31 3.08 12.14
CA PRO A 27 -0.38 4.17 11.82
C PRO A 27 1.04 3.95 12.33
N ALA A 28 1.19 3.39 13.53
CA ALA A 28 2.52 3.13 14.07
C ALA A 28 3.27 2.09 13.25
N LYS A 29 2.56 1.07 12.77
CA LYS A 29 3.17 0.04 11.93
C LYS A 29 3.55 0.59 10.57
N VAL A 30 2.70 1.43 9.96
CA VAL A 30 3.02 2.07 8.69
C VAL A 30 4.29 2.92 8.82
N ARG A 31 4.40 3.72 9.88
CA ARG A 31 5.61 4.51 10.11
C ARG A 31 6.83 3.64 10.27
N SER A 32 6.69 2.48 10.92
CA SER A 32 7.80 1.57 11.14
C SER A 32 8.31 0.95 9.85
N TRP A 33 7.41 0.36 9.03
CA TRP A 33 7.89 -0.29 7.81
C TRP A 33 8.30 0.72 6.73
N ALA A 34 7.67 1.88 6.67
CA ALA A 34 8.04 2.92 5.72
C ALA A 34 9.45 3.46 5.97
N ALA A 35 9.95 3.31 7.19
CA ALA A 35 11.31 3.72 7.56
C ALA A 35 12.38 2.67 7.19
N GLN A 36 11.98 1.52 6.64
CA GLN A 36 12.92 0.47 6.29
C GLN A 36 13.45 0.67 4.86
N PRO A 37 14.78 0.83 4.67
CA PRO A 37 15.32 0.84 3.31
C PRO A 37 15.36 -0.58 2.75
N VAL A 38 15.13 -0.71 1.45
CA VAL A 38 15.26 -1.97 0.72
C VAL A 38 16.06 -1.72 -0.55
N PRO A 39 16.64 -2.77 -1.17
CA PRO A 39 17.37 -2.59 -2.41
C PRO A 39 16.51 -1.91 -3.48
N GLY A 40 17.01 -0.82 -4.03
CA GLY A 40 16.33 -0.05 -5.07
C GLY A 40 15.44 1.07 -4.55
N MET A 41 15.23 1.16 -3.22
CA MET A 41 14.38 2.20 -2.65
C MET A 41 14.85 2.56 -1.23
N PRO A 42 15.24 3.82 -0.98
CA PRO A 42 15.60 4.26 0.36
C PRO A 42 14.36 4.37 1.25
N ALA A 43 14.58 4.49 2.55
CA ALA A 43 13.50 4.75 3.50
C ALA A 43 12.75 6.02 3.12
N PHE A 44 11.43 6.04 3.35
CA PHE A 44 10.63 7.25 3.16
C PHE A 44 10.87 8.23 4.31
N ASP A 45 10.91 9.51 3.99
CA ASP A 45 10.90 10.58 5.00
C ASP A 45 9.44 10.91 5.31
N ILE A 46 8.82 10.06 6.14
CA ILE A 46 7.39 10.12 6.41
C ILE A 46 7.05 11.35 7.23
N ARG A 47 6.06 12.11 6.78
CA ARG A 47 5.57 13.32 7.44
C ARG A 47 4.21 13.09 8.08
N LYS A 48 3.29 12.43 7.36
CA LYS A 48 1.92 12.25 7.83
C LYS A 48 1.48 10.81 7.63
N VAL A 49 0.89 10.22 8.66
CA VAL A 49 0.17 8.95 8.57
C VAL A 49 -1.10 9.11 9.37
N GLU A 50 -2.24 9.20 8.69
CA GLU A 50 -3.56 9.31 9.32
C GLU A 50 -4.42 8.18 8.76
N ILE A 51 -5.05 7.42 9.62
CA ILE A 51 -5.85 6.26 9.21
C ILE A 51 -7.13 6.22 10.01
N ASP A 52 -8.27 6.22 9.31
CA ASP A 52 -9.57 5.94 9.90
C ASP A 52 -9.98 4.55 9.38
N ALA A 53 -9.64 3.51 10.13
CA ALA A 53 -9.70 2.13 9.69
C ALA A 53 -11.11 1.55 9.72
N ARG A 54 -11.99 2.10 8.86
CA ARG A 54 -13.35 1.62 8.69
C ARG A 54 -13.78 1.86 7.25
N VAL A 55 -14.78 1.12 6.79
CA VAL A 55 -15.33 1.33 5.44
C VAL A 55 -15.87 2.77 5.37
N GLY A 56 -15.46 3.48 4.32
CA GLY A 56 -15.78 4.91 4.18
C GLY A 56 -14.80 5.84 4.88
N GLY A 57 -13.91 5.31 5.72
CA GLY A 57 -12.90 6.12 6.39
C GLY A 57 -11.81 6.58 5.45
N LYS A 58 -11.19 7.70 5.77
CA LYS A 58 -10.12 8.30 4.97
C LYS A 58 -8.76 7.97 5.57
N PHE A 59 -7.79 7.73 4.71
CA PHE A 59 -6.38 7.66 5.11
C PHE A 59 -5.58 8.72 4.36
N THR A 60 -4.48 9.16 4.96
CA THR A 60 -3.56 10.12 4.35
C THR A 60 -2.13 9.72 4.70
N PHE A 61 -1.29 9.57 3.67
CA PHE A 61 0.14 9.33 3.83
C PHE A 61 0.91 10.41 3.11
N SER A 62 1.93 10.98 3.75
CA SER A 62 2.80 11.91 3.05
C SER A 62 4.26 11.67 3.41
N ASP A 63 5.13 11.97 2.46
CA ASP A 63 6.57 11.89 2.63
C ASP A 63 7.22 13.09 1.96
N MET A 64 8.36 13.53 2.50
CA MET A 64 9.10 14.66 1.97
C MET A 64 10.05 14.18 0.89
N ARG A 65 10.01 14.87 -0.25
CA ARG A 65 10.87 14.59 -1.42
C ARG A 65 11.60 15.87 -1.80
N GLU A 66 12.53 15.77 -2.77
CA GLU A 66 13.33 16.90 -3.21
C GLU A 66 12.48 18.10 -3.66
N ASP A 67 11.37 17.82 -4.33
CA ASP A 67 10.49 18.86 -4.89
C ASP A 67 9.30 19.20 -3.97
N GLY A 68 9.32 18.71 -2.72
CA GLY A 68 8.29 19.02 -1.74
C GLY A 68 7.62 17.79 -1.16
N GLU A 69 6.58 18.02 -0.36
CA GLU A 69 5.84 16.95 0.30
C GLU A 69 4.90 16.27 -0.71
N ALA A 70 5.05 14.96 -0.87
CA ALA A 70 4.16 14.16 -1.70
C ALA A 70 3.05 13.60 -0.81
N VAL A 71 1.81 13.90 -1.14
CA VAL A 71 0.64 13.51 -0.35
C VAL A 71 -0.20 12.51 -1.13
N HIS A 72 -0.55 11.41 -0.47
CA HIS A 72 -1.41 10.36 -1.03
C HIS A 72 -2.55 10.13 -0.07
N TRP A 73 -3.77 10.00 -0.60
CA TRP A 73 -4.93 9.75 0.25
C TRP A 73 -5.94 8.86 -0.48
N GLY A 74 -6.91 8.39 0.26
CA GLY A 74 -8.00 7.61 -0.29
C GLY A 74 -8.99 7.23 0.78
N TYR A 75 -9.90 6.34 0.41
CA TYR A 75 -10.97 5.90 1.29
C TYR A 75 -11.04 4.38 1.25
N TYR A 76 -11.35 3.77 2.40
CA TYR A 76 -11.50 2.32 2.46
C TYR A 76 -12.85 1.92 1.89
N LEU A 77 -12.82 1.05 0.89
CA LEU A 77 -14.01 0.56 0.20
C LEU A 77 -14.46 -0.79 0.74
N GLU A 78 -13.50 -1.60 1.19
CA GLU A 78 -13.79 -2.91 1.76
C GLU A 78 -12.68 -3.26 2.77
N ILE A 79 -13.08 -3.77 3.93
CA ILE A 79 -12.14 -4.25 4.95
C ILE A 79 -12.64 -5.61 5.40
N ASP A 80 -12.00 -6.68 4.95
CA ASP A 80 -12.32 -8.06 5.30
C ASP A 80 -11.05 -8.71 5.86
N ARG A 81 -10.81 -8.48 7.14
CA ARG A 81 -9.60 -8.93 7.83
C ARG A 81 -9.60 -10.46 8.00
N PRO A 82 -8.52 -11.14 7.71
CA PRO A 82 -7.21 -10.65 7.19
C PRO A 82 -7.03 -10.89 5.69
N HIS A 83 -8.12 -11.07 4.93
CA HIS A 83 -8.06 -11.58 3.57
C HIS A 83 -8.09 -10.51 2.48
N ARG A 84 -8.80 -9.40 2.73
CA ARG A 84 -9.03 -8.45 1.66
C ARG A 84 -9.17 -7.04 2.18
N LEU A 85 -8.43 -6.12 1.54
CA LEU A 85 -8.50 -4.69 1.81
C LEU A 85 -8.58 -3.98 0.46
N VAL A 86 -9.61 -3.16 0.27
CA VAL A 86 -9.80 -2.38 -0.96
C VAL A 86 -9.89 -0.91 -0.59
N PHE A 87 -9.13 -0.09 -1.29
CA PHE A 87 -9.13 1.35 -1.03
C PHE A 87 -8.85 2.11 -2.32
N SER A 88 -9.35 3.35 -2.37
CA SER A 88 -8.98 4.27 -3.45
C SER A 88 -7.61 4.87 -3.16
N TRP A 89 -6.94 5.35 -4.20
CA TRP A 89 -5.59 5.90 -4.08
C TRP A 89 -5.45 7.11 -4.98
N PHE A 90 -5.30 8.27 -4.37
CA PHE A 90 -5.26 9.54 -5.09
C PHE A 90 -4.00 10.33 -4.75
N THR A 91 -3.50 11.08 -5.73
CA THR A 91 -2.38 11.99 -5.55
C THR A 91 -2.77 13.43 -5.90
N SER A 92 -3.99 13.63 -6.41
CA SER A 92 -4.51 14.95 -6.79
C SER A 92 -6.03 14.98 -6.65
N GLU A 93 -6.58 16.18 -6.51
CA GLU A 93 -8.03 16.37 -6.45
C GLU A 93 -8.71 15.92 -7.75
N GLU A 94 -8.04 16.10 -8.88
CA GLU A 94 -8.54 15.64 -10.17
C GLU A 94 -8.73 14.12 -10.17
N GLU A 95 -7.76 13.39 -9.66
CA GLU A 95 -7.86 11.92 -9.56
C GLU A 95 -9.01 11.51 -8.64
N GLU A 96 -9.20 12.23 -7.55
CA GLU A 96 -10.31 11.93 -6.64
C GLU A 96 -11.66 12.17 -7.34
N GLU A 97 -11.80 13.23 -8.10
CA GLU A 97 -13.03 13.50 -8.85
C GLU A 97 -13.33 12.41 -9.88
N GLU A 98 -12.32 11.96 -10.59
CA GLU A 98 -12.46 10.88 -11.58
C GLU A 98 -12.78 9.55 -10.92
N ASN A 99 -12.24 9.32 -9.74
CA ASN A 99 -12.50 8.15 -8.89
C ASN A 99 -12.33 6.81 -9.64
N ASN A 100 -11.24 6.68 -10.39
CA ASN A 100 -10.92 5.45 -11.10
C ASN A 100 -9.53 4.89 -10.76
N SER A 101 -9.08 5.14 -9.53
CA SER A 101 -7.83 4.59 -9.00
C SER A 101 -8.15 3.78 -7.76
N THR A 102 -8.06 2.45 -7.85
CA THR A 102 -8.45 1.54 -6.77
C THR A 102 -7.37 0.50 -6.57
N VAL A 103 -7.02 0.27 -5.31
CA VAL A 103 -6.02 -0.72 -4.93
C VAL A 103 -6.72 -1.85 -4.18
N THR A 104 -6.48 -3.07 -4.60
CA THR A 104 -6.98 -4.27 -3.93
C THR A 104 -5.80 -5.06 -3.39
N LEU A 105 -5.79 -5.27 -2.08
CA LEU A 105 -4.83 -6.15 -1.42
C LEU A 105 -5.58 -7.42 -1.02
N THR A 106 -5.13 -8.56 -1.51
CA THR A 106 -5.66 -9.86 -1.09
C THR A 106 -4.54 -10.64 -0.42
N ILE A 107 -4.87 -11.32 0.66
CA ILE A 107 -3.91 -12.09 1.44
C ILE A 107 -4.48 -13.49 1.63
N GLU A 108 -3.73 -14.50 1.20
CA GLU A 108 -4.14 -15.89 1.37
C GLU A 108 -3.10 -16.64 2.20
N PRO A 109 -3.53 -17.49 3.14
CA PRO A 109 -2.59 -18.32 3.89
C PRO A 109 -1.91 -19.31 2.94
N ILE A 110 -0.62 -19.53 3.17
CA ILE A 110 0.13 -20.59 2.49
C ILE A 110 0.89 -21.35 3.55
N GLU A 111 1.50 -22.47 3.18
CA GLU A 111 2.36 -23.19 4.09
C GLU A 111 3.50 -22.26 4.54
N ASN A 112 3.68 -22.09 5.82
CA ASN A 112 4.73 -21.28 6.45
C ASN A 112 4.53 -19.74 6.31
N GLY A 113 3.33 -19.27 6.02
CA GLY A 113 3.11 -17.83 5.95
C GLY A 113 1.88 -17.45 5.18
N CYS A 114 2.01 -16.41 4.36
CA CYS A 114 0.90 -15.95 3.52
C CYS A 114 1.42 -15.37 2.22
N ARG A 115 0.51 -15.27 1.24
CA ARG A 115 0.80 -14.60 -0.05
C ARG A 115 -0.07 -13.37 -0.15
N ALA A 116 0.58 -12.21 -0.35
CA ALA A 116 -0.10 -10.94 -0.54
C ALA A 116 -0.03 -10.56 -2.01
N THR A 117 -1.18 -10.18 -2.57
CA THR A 117 -1.29 -9.72 -3.95
C THR A 117 -1.88 -8.32 -3.94
N ILE A 118 -1.21 -7.39 -4.62
CA ILE A 118 -1.73 -6.02 -4.80
C ILE A 118 -2.04 -5.83 -6.27
N VAL A 119 -3.27 -5.36 -6.55
CA VAL A 119 -3.68 -4.96 -7.89
C VAL A 119 -4.11 -3.49 -7.81
N HIS A 120 -3.40 -2.63 -8.52
CA HIS A 120 -3.74 -1.21 -8.59
C HIS A 120 -4.37 -0.93 -9.95
N ARG A 121 -5.67 -0.69 -9.96
CA ARG A 121 -6.41 -0.32 -11.16
C ARG A 121 -6.36 1.19 -11.32
N MET A 122 -5.98 1.64 -12.49
CA MET A 122 -5.83 3.08 -12.80
C MET A 122 -6.35 3.37 -14.19
N ASP A 123 -6.56 4.68 -14.46
CA ASP A 123 -6.98 5.13 -15.78
C ASP A 123 -5.99 4.65 -16.86
N GLU A 124 -6.48 4.34 -18.06
CA GLU A 124 -5.64 3.85 -19.15
C GLU A 124 -4.55 4.84 -19.57
N ARG A 125 -4.72 6.13 -19.28
CA ARG A 125 -3.67 7.14 -19.57
C ARG A 125 -2.36 6.85 -18.82
N TRP A 126 -2.44 6.04 -17.77
CA TRP A 126 -1.28 5.64 -16.97
C TRP A 126 -0.65 4.31 -17.41
N ALA A 127 -1.02 3.82 -18.61
CA ALA A 127 -0.52 2.52 -19.10
C ALA A 127 1.01 2.44 -19.12
N ASP A 128 1.70 3.57 -19.38
CA ASP A 128 3.16 3.60 -19.39
C ASP A 128 3.76 3.48 -17.98
N TYR A 129 2.94 3.61 -16.94
CA TYR A 129 3.38 3.57 -15.55
C TYR A 129 3.03 2.25 -14.85
N ILE A 130 2.55 1.25 -15.58
CA ILE A 130 2.20 -0.05 -14.99
C ILE A 130 3.43 -0.67 -14.29
N GLY A 131 4.58 -0.70 -14.97
CA GLY A 131 5.82 -1.24 -14.41
C GLY A 131 6.28 -0.49 -13.17
N PRO A 132 6.48 0.84 -13.26
CA PRO A 132 6.88 1.64 -12.09
C PRO A 132 5.90 1.54 -10.93
N THR A 133 4.58 1.50 -11.20
CA THR A 133 3.57 1.37 -10.15
C THR A 133 3.67 0.01 -9.46
N ALA A 134 3.80 -1.07 -10.22
CA ALA A 134 3.96 -2.40 -9.64
C ALA A 134 5.23 -2.48 -8.80
N ASN A 135 6.32 -1.86 -9.26
CA ASN A 135 7.58 -1.82 -8.51
C ASN A 135 7.42 -1.06 -7.20
N ALA A 136 6.69 0.05 -7.20
CA ALA A 136 6.46 0.83 -5.98
C ALA A 136 5.75 -0.01 -4.91
N TRP A 137 4.69 -0.72 -5.29
CA TRP A 137 3.98 -1.59 -4.36
C TRP A 137 4.86 -2.76 -3.91
N SER A 138 5.68 -3.31 -4.81
CA SER A 138 6.61 -4.39 -4.47
C SER A 138 7.63 -3.92 -3.42
N PHE A 139 8.16 -2.71 -3.57
CA PHE A 139 9.08 -2.15 -2.58
C PHE A 139 8.41 -2.00 -1.21
N MET A 140 7.16 -1.57 -1.18
CA MET A 140 6.42 -1.44 0.09
C MET A 140 6.24 -2.80 0.77
N LEU A 141 5.92 -3.83 0.01
CA LEU A 141 5.81 -5.19 0.56
C LEU A 141 7.15 -5.67 1.12
N GLN A 142 8.25 -5.36 0.43
CA GLN A 142 9.59 -5.68 0.90
C GLN A 142 9.93 -4.92 2.19
N GLN A 143 9.51 -3.65 2.29
CA GLN A 143 9.70 -2.85 3.50
C GLN A 143 8.97 -3.47 4.69
N ILE A 144 7.74 -3.96 4.47
CA ILE A 144 6.97 -4.64 5.51
C ILE A 144 7.70 -5.89 5.98
N GLU A 145 8.20 -6.69 5.06
CA GLU A 145 8.95 -7.90 5.42
C GLU A 145 10.22 -7.56 6.17
N GLN A 146 10.95 -6.56 5.71
CA GLN A 146 12.18 -6.10 6.37
C GLN A 146 11.87 -5.67 7.82
N ASP A 147 10.77 -4.96 8.01
CA ASP A 147 10.34 -4.50 9.33
C ASP A 147 10.05 -5.68 10.26
N PHE A 148 9.40 -6.71 9.73
CA PHE A 148 9.13 -7.93 10.50
C PHE A 148 10.43 -8.64 10.90
N GLU A 149 11.40 -8.72 9.99
CA GLU A 149 12.67 -9.37 10.25
C GLU A 149 13.52 -8.63 11.27
N THR A 150 13.46 -7.30 11.27
CA THR A 150 14.19 -6.49 12.24
C THR A 150 13.49 -6.43 13.60
N GLY A 151 12.21 -6.81 13.65
CA GLY A 151 11.41 -6.71 14.86
C GLY A 151 10.98 -5.30 15.22
N ALA A 152 11.26 -4.31 14.36
CA ALA A 152 10.95 -2.91 14.64
C ALA A 152 9.45 -2.65 14.69
N GLY A 153 8.67 -3.38 13.88
CA GLY A 153 7.22 -3.26 13.82
C GLY A 153 6.48 -3.95 14.96
N GLY A 154 7.22 -4.52 15.89
CA GLY A 154 6.64 -5.27 17.00
C GLY A 154 6.34 -6.72 16.62
N ALA A 155 6.41 -7.55 17.59
CA ALA A 155 6.12 -8.97 17.38
C ALA A 155 4.61 -9.22 17.35
#